data_efd3b6b793567dfaa96bb32de10584bb
#
_entry.id   efd3b6b793567dfaa96bb32de10584bb
#
_cell.length_a   1.000
_cell.length_b   1.000
_cell.length_c   1.000
_cell.angle_alpha   90.00
_cell.angle_beta   90.00
_cell.angle_gamma   90.00
#
_symmetry.space_group_name_H-M   'P 1'
#
loop_
_entity.id
_entity.type
_entity.pdbx_description
1 polymer ?
#
loop_
_entity_poly.entity_id
_entity_poly.type
_entity_poly.pdbx_seq_one_letter_code
_entity_poly.pdbx_strand_id
1 'polypeptide(L)'
;MSRRRADADLLSGIKVYHKCGGCGRRQQFVNSGKFRVNANGNRVDVWLIYRCRKCKHSWNLSIYERTRPGKIPAETYELFLANDEELAEEYGNDKKFLDRNNAEY
;
A
#
# COMPACT_ATOMS: atom_id res chain seq x y z
N MET A 1 22.46 -4.77 2.68
CA MET A 1 22.05 -4.76 2.19
C MET A 1 21.37 -4.20 1.67
N SER A 2 20.96 -3.84 1.52
CA SER A 2 20.11 -3.48 1.02
C SER A 2 20.02 -3.08 0.06
N ARG A 3 20.62 -2.79 -0.32
CA ARG A 3 20.54 -2.53 -1.20
C ARG A 3 19.84 -2.83 -2.17
N ARG A 4 19.55 -3.63 -2.09
CA ARG A 4 18.67 -4.04 -3.05
C ARG A 4 17.52 -3.13 -3.18
N ARG A 5 17.35 -2.28 -2.21
CA ARG A 5 16.29 -1.37 -2.24
C ARG A 5 16.42 -0.42 -3.36
N ALA A 6 17.62 -0.17 -3.79
CA ALA A 6 17.80 0.69 -4.91
C ALA A 6 17.05 0.16 -6.12
N ASP A 7 16.77 -1.12 -6.11
CA ASP A 7 16.01 -1.70 -7.20
C ASP A 7 14.54 -1.58 -6.86
N ALA A 8 14.03 -0.37 -6.94
CA ALA A 8 12.64 -0.13 -6.62
C ALA A 8 11.70 -1.02 -7.39
N ASP A 9 12.16 -1.55 -8.50
CA ASP A 9 11.34 -2.45 -9.28
C ASP A 9 10.94 -3.67 -8.50
N LEU A 10 11.70 -4.01 -7.48
CA LEU A 10 11.37 -5.16 -6.68
C LEU A 10 10.06 -5.02 -5.98
N LEU A 11 9.66 -3.79 -5.70
CA LEU A 11 8.39 -3.54 -5.07
C LEU A 11 7.24 -3.58 -6.06
N SER A 12 7.56 -3.63 -7.33
CA SER A 12 6.51 -3.55 -8.31
C SER A 12 5.70 -4.83 -8.44
N GLY A 13 6.30 -6.00 -8.12
CA GLY A 13 5.59 -7.24 -8.20
C GLY A 13 4.43 -7.23 -9.19
N ILE A 14 3.21 -7.14 -8.68
CA ILE A 14 2.03 -7.02 -9.52
C ILE A 14 1.91 -5.56 -9.93
N LYS A 15 1.78 -5.32 -11.22
CA LYS A 15 1.63 -3.97 -11.75
C LYS A 15 0.18 -3.53 -11.58
N VAL A 16 -0.01 -2.31 -11.12
CA VAL A 16 -1.32 -1.77 -10.84
C VAL A 16 -1.53 -0.52 -11.67
N TYR A 17 -2.69 -0.42 -12.30
CA TYR A 17 -3.02 0.71 -13.17
C TYR A 17 -4.32 1.34 -12.72
N HIS A 18 -4.36 2.66 -12.71
CA HIS A 18 -5.55 3.42 -12.35
C HIS A 18 -5.56 4.74 -13.11
N LYS A 19 -6.73 5.33 -13.20
CA LYS A 19 -6.79 6.69 -13.69
C LYS A 19 -6.18 7.58 -12.60
N CYS A 20 -5.15 8.30 -12.95
CA CYS A 20 -4.47 9.18 -12.01
C CYS A 20 -5.15 10.53 -11.95
N GLY A 21 -5.54 10.95 -10.75
CA GLY A 21 -6.18 12.25 -10.57
C GLY A 21 -5.27 13.41 -10.94
N GLY A 22 -3.96 13.23 -10.78
CA GLY A 22 -3.01 14.27 -11.12
C GLY A 22 -2.72 14.37 -12.61
N CYS A 23 -2.60 13.22 -13.27
CA CYS A 23 -2.30 13.19 -14.71
C CYS A 23 -3.53 13.28 -15.59
N GLY A 24 -4.68 12.92 -15.05
CA GLY A 24 -5.91 12.90 -15.82
C GLY A 24 -6.05 11.71 -16.77
N ARG A 25 -5.16 10.74 -16.67
CA ARG A 25 -5.18 9.58 -17.54
C ARG A 25 -4.73 8.33 -16.78
N ARG A 26 -4.92 7.18 -17.40
CA ARG A 26 -4.50 5.93 -16.79
C ARG A 26 -2.99 5.87 -16.70
N GLN A 27 -2.49 5.53 -15.53
CA GLN A 27 -1.05 5.44 -15.29
C GLN A 27 -0.76 4.21 -14.44
N GLN A 28 0.49 3.78 -14.47
CA GLN A 28 0.94 2.73 -13.59
C GLN A 28 1.24 3.31 -12.21
N PHE A 29 0.73 2.65 -11.18
CA PHE A 29 1.01 3.03 -9.80
C PHE A 29 1.95 2.00 -9.20
N VAL A 30 2.92 2.46 -8.44
CA VAL A 30 3.90 1.57 -7.82
C VAL A 30 3.76 1.63 -6.31
N ASN A 31 4.02 0.50 -5.69
CA ASN A 31 4.01 0.34 -4.25
C ASN A 31 5.14 1.18 -3.66
N SER A 32 4.79 2.12 -2.79
CA SER A 32 5.79 3.02 -2.21
C SER A 32 6.54 2.39 -1.04
N GLY A 33 6.04 1.27 -0.52
CA GLY A 33 6.61 0.69 0.68
C GLY A 33 6.21 1.41 1.95
N LYS A 34 5.30 2.36 1.86
CA LYS A 34 4.88 3.15 3.01
C LYS A 34 3.43 2.87 3.36
N PHE A 35 3.17 2.79 4.66
CA PHE A 35 1.82 2.60 5.16
C PHE A 35 1.32 3.91 5.76
N ARG A 36 0.01 4.06 5.74
CA ARG A 36 -0.64 5.15 6.43
C ARG A 36 -1.58 4.54 7.46
N VAL A 37 -1.47 4.97 8.69
CA VAL A 37 -2.30 4.47 9.78
C VAL A 37 -3.09 5.64 10.35
N ASN A 38 -4.39 5.46 10.45
CA ASN A 38 -5.26 6.46 11.05
C ASN A 38 -6.01 5.81 12.21
N ALA A 39 -5.62 6.16 13.41
CA ALA A 39 -6.29 5.66 14.62
C ALA A 39 -7.23 6.73 15.13
N ASN A 40 -8.52 6.43 15.11
CA ASN A 40 -9.53 7.41 15.48
C ASN A 40 -10.51 6.75 16.44
N GLY A 41 -10.41 7.09 17.72
CA GLY A 41 -11.24 6.47 18.73
C GLY A 41 -10.90 5.00 18.86
N ASN A 42 -11.90 4.13 18.71
CA ASN A 42 -11.66 2.70 18.79
C ASN A 42 -11.68 2.05 17.42
N ARG A 43 -11.32 2.79 16.39
CA ARG A 43 -11.24 2.27 15.03
C ARG A 43 -9.90 2.63 14.43
N VAL A 44 -9.40 1.73 13.60
CA VAL A 44 -8.11 1.92 12.93
C VAL A 44 -8.27 1.62 11.45
N ASP A 45 -7.72 2.51 10.64
CA ASP A 45 -7.63 2.30 9.20
C ASP A 45 -6.16 2.20 8.84
N VAL A 46 -5.82 1.28 7.96
CA VAL A 46 -4.47 1.12 7.47
C VAL A 46 -4.49 1.03 5.97
N TRP A 47 -3.67 1.82 5.32
CA TRP A 47 -3.53 1.81 3.86
C TRP A 47 -2.08 1.59 3.49
N LEU A 48 -1.87 0.89 2.37
CA LEU A 48 -0.57 0.84 1.73
C LEU A 48 -0.61 1.86 0.61
N ILE A 49 0.35 2.78 0.60
CA ILE A 49 0.34 3.90 -0.33
C ILE A 49 1.03 3.52 -1.62
N TYR A 50 0.32 3.71 -2.73
CA TYR A 50 0.87 3.56 -4.07
C TYR A 50 1.04 4.95 -4.67
N ARG A 51 2.00 5.09 -5.57
CA ARG A 51 2.24 6.39 -6.21
C ARG A 51 2.26 6.25 -7.71
N CYS A 52 1.69 7.22 -8.39
CA CYS A 52 1.73 7.29 -9.85
C CYS A 52 3.18 7.43 -10.28
N ARG A 53 3.60 6.62 -11.23
CA ARG A 53 4.97 6.68 -11.72
C ARG A 53 5.31 8.02 -12.34
N LYS A 54 4.30 8.69 -12.88
CA LYS A 54 4.49 9.92 -13.61
C LYS A 54 4.55 11.14 -12.70
N CYS A 55 3.51 11.35 -11.93
CA CYS A 55 3.36 12.59 -11.16
C CYS A 55 3.41 12.41 -9.65
N LYS A 56 3.57 11.16 -9.18
CA LYS A 56 3.66 10.84 -7.76
C LYS A 56 2.35 10.99 -6.99
N HIS A 57 1.25 11.23 -7.68
CA HIS A 57 -0.05 11.28 -7.03
C HIS A 57 -0.30 9.95 -6.33
N SER A 58 -0.90 9.96 -5.16
CA SER A 58 -1.06 8.74 -4.37
C SER A 58 -2.40 8.07 -4.63
N TRP A 59 -2.40 6.75 -4.47
CA TRP A 59 -3.58 5.91 -4.43
C TRP A 59 -3.39 4.96 -3.26
N ASN A 60 -4.41 4.81 -2.44
CA ASN A 60 -4.29 4.05 -1.21
C ASN A 60 -4.98 2.70 -1.31
N LEU A 61 -4.21 1.64 -1.08
CA LEU A 61 -4.74 0.29 -1.02
C LEU A 61 -5.17 0.03 0.42
N SER A 62 -6.47 -0.17 0.63
CA SER A 62 -6.98 -0.37 1.98
C SER A 62 -6.62 -1.76 2.49
N ILE A 63 -5.98 -1.83 3.65
CA ILE A 63 -5.62 -3.08 4.29
C ILE A 63 -6.61 -3.41 5.40
N TYR A 64 -6.81 -2.46 6.29
CA TYR A 64 -7.82 -2.55 7.35
C TYR A 64 -8.70 -1.33 7.28
N GLU A 65 -10.01 -1.55 7.37
CA GLU A 65 -10.98 -0.46 7.35
C GLU A 65 -11.79 -0.47 8.61
N ARG A 66 -11.75 0.66 9.34
CA ARG A 66 -12.56 0.86 10.52
C ARG A 66 -12.54 -0.37 11.42
N THR A 67 -11.35 -0.87 11.64
CA THR A 67 -11.14 -2.11 12.37
C THR A 67 -10.86 -1.82 13.83
N ARG A 68 -11.37 -2.65 14.72
CA ARG A 68 -11.06 -2.49 16.14
C ARG A 68 -9.60 -2.83 16.36
N PRO A 69 -8.89 -2.03 17.16
CA PRO A 69 -7.45 -2.24 17.37
C PRO A 69 -7.11 -3.67 17.80
N GLY A 70 -7.95 -4.27 18.61
CA GLY A 70 -7.69 -5.63 19.09
C GLY A 70 -7.74 -6.69 17.99
N LYS A 71 -8.24 -6.36 16.83
CA LYS A 71 -8.28 -7.29 15.71
C LYS A 71 -7.00 -7.28 14.91
N ILE A 72 -6.13 -6.34 15.15
CA ILE A 72 -4.84 -6.26 14.46
C ILE A 72 -3.77 -6.75 15.42
N PRO A 73 -3.05 -7.81 15.05
CA PRO A 73 -1.97 -8.29 15.94
C PRO A 73 -0.99 -7.18 16.24
N ALA A 74 -0.57 -7.08 17.50
CA ALA A 74 0.31 -6.00 17.92
C ALA A 74 1.59 -5.94 17.10
N GLU A 75 2.16 -7.11 16.79
CA GLU A 75 3.38 -7.15 15.99
C GLU A 75 3.16 -6.57 14.61
N THR A 76 2.02 -6.91 14.01
CA THR A 76 1.71 -6.43 12.67
C THR A 76 1.50 -4.92 12.69
N TYR A 77 0.82 -4.43 13.73
CA TYR A 77 0.59 -2.99 13.86
C TYR A 77 1.91 -2.22 13.91
N GLU A 78 2.88 -2.76 14.67
CA GLU A 78 4.19 -2.14 14.75
C GLU A 78 4.88 -2.09 13.38
N LEU A 79 4.70 -3.14 12.60
CA LEU A 79 5.29 -3.17 11.27
C LEU A 79 4.67 -2.11 10.35
N PHE A 80 3.38 -1.86 10.49
CA PHE A 80 2.75 -0.77 9.73
C PHE A 80 3.38 0.56 10.11
N LEU A 81 3.55 0.80 11.40
CA LEU A 81 4.13 2.06 11.86
C LEU A 81 5.57 2.22 11.43
N ALA A 82 6.28 1.10 11.30
CA ALA A 82 7.68 1.12 10.90
C ALA A 82 7.86 1.09 9.39
N ASN A 83 6.77 1.02 8.62
CA ASN A 83 6.83 0.91 7.16
C ASN A 83 7.68 -0.28 6.73
N ASP A 84 7.37 -1.45 7.29
CA ASP A 84 8.13 -2.66 6.99
C ASP A 84 8.02 -3.00 5.51
N GLU A 85 9.16 -3.13 4.85
CA GLU A 85 9.19 -3.34 3.41
C GLU A 85 8.67 -4.71 3.00
N GLU A 86 9.02 -5.73 3.76
CA GLU A 86 8.56 -7.08 3.44
C GLU A 86 7.05 -7.16 3.52
N LEU A 87 6.48 -6.54 4.54
CA LEU A 87 5.04 -6.56 4.70
C LEU A 87 4.37 -5.79 3.57
N ALA A 88 4.97 -4.66 3.18
CA ALA A 88 4.44 -3.88 2.06
C ALA A 88 4.46 -4.70 0.77
N GLU A 89 5.53 -5.47 0.56
CA GLU A 89 5.60 -6.33 -0.62
C GLU A 89 4.56 -7.43 -0.57
N GLU A 90 4.34 -7.99 0.59
CA GLU A 90 3.33 -9.04 0.73
C GLU A 90 1.96 -8.57 0.31
N TYR A 91 1.56 -7.40 0.81
CA TYR A 91 0.25 -6.87 0.45
C TYR A 91 0.19 -6.47 -1.02
N GLY A 92 1.29 -5.95 -1.54
CA GLY A 92 1.34 -5.54 -2.93
C GLY A 92 1.29 -6.69 -3.91
N ASN A 93 1.58 -7.90 -3.45
CA ASN A 93 1.55 -9.10 -4.28
C ASN A 93 0.36 -9.99 -3.98
N ASP A 94 -0.56 -9.51 -3.16
CA ASP A 94 -1.73 -10.30 -2.79
C ASP A 94 -2.91 -9.89 -3.64
N LYS A 95 -3.23 -10.73 -4.62
CA LYS A 95 -4.33 -10.43 -5.53
C LYS A 95 -5.65 -10.22 -4.82
N LYS A 96 -5.85 -10.90 -3.71
CA LYS A 96 -7.10 -10.75 -2.98
C LYS A 96 -7.28 -9.32 -2.48
N PHE A 97 -6.20 -8.71 -1.98
CA PHE A 97 -6.27 -7.33 -1.53
C PHE A 97 -6.48 -6.39 -2.70
N LEU A 98 -5.79 -6.65 -3.80
CA LEU A 98 -5.92 -5.81 -4.98
C LEU A 98 -7.34 -5.86 -5.52
N ASP A 99 -7.90 -7.08 -5.63
CA ASP A 99 -9.27 -7.25 -6.10
C ASP A 99 -10.27 -6.55 -5.20
N ARG A 100 -10.07 -6.68 -3.90
CA ARG A 100 -10.97 -6.09 -2.92
C ARG A 100 -11.00 -4.57 -3.03
N ASN A 101 -9.90 -4.00 -3.49
CA ASN A 101 -9.79 -2.56 -3.66
C ASN A 101 -10.10 -2.13 -5.09
N ASN A 102 -10.63 -3.03 -5.90
CA ASN A 102 -10.97 -2.75 -7.29
C ASN A 102 -9.76 -2.26 -8.09
N ALA A 103 -8.60 -2.80 -7.77
CA ALA A 103 -7.39 -2.44 -8.49
C ALA A 103 -7.40 -3.10 -9.87
N GLU A 104 -6.85 -2.41 -10.84
CA GLU A 104 -6.62 -2.94 -12.17
C GLU A 104 -5.19 -3.45 -12.24
N TYR A 105 -5.00 -4.60 -12.86
CA TYR A 105 -3.64 -5.13 -13.00
C TYR A 105 -3.59 -6.19 -14.10
#